data_5d862d62f7e2fa811942bced3e85605f
#
_entry.id   5d862d62f7e2fa811942bced3e85605f
#
_cell.length_a   1.000
_cell.length_b   1.000
_cell.length_c   1.000
_cell.angle_alpha   90.00
_cell.angle_beta   90.00
_cell.angle_gamma   90.00
#
_symmetry.space_group_name_H-M   'P 1'
#
loop_
_entity.id
_entity.type
_entity.pdbx_description
1 polymer ?
#
loop_
_entity_poly.entity_id
_entity_poly.type
_entity_poly.pdbx_seq_one_letter_code
_entity_poly.pdbx_strand_id
1 'polypeptide(L)'
;LNIPSDWNDAMKVISRNSLLSYMSKSITKNEADGTAIGMYRFDEVGAKHLFDAIDILVQDEVLSCWVSEPINMIAKMIPVQTYVTNQFQWCDIDNVTDLQRSYSLR
;
A
#
# COMPACT_ATOMS: atom_id res chain seq x y z
N LEU A 1 17.53 -0.93 -1.34
CA LEU A 1 16.09 -1.09 -1.41
C LEU A 1 15.67 -2.40 -0.80
N ASN A 2 14.79 -2.34 0.18
CA ASN A 2 14.23 -3.52 0.81
C ASN A 2 13.06 -4.02 -0.04
N ILE A 3 13.37 -4.78 -1.07
CA ILE A 3 12.37 -5.37 -1.95
C ILE A 3 11.92 -6.69 -1.32
N PRO A 4 10.61 -6.91 -1.18
CA PRO A 4 10.11 -8.20 -0.72
C PRO A 4 10.63 -9.33 -1.60
N SER A 5 10.96 -10.47 -1.00
CA SER A 5 11.41 -11.62 -1.77
C SER A 5 10.32 -12.19 -2.68
N ASP A 6 9.07 -12.03 -2.27
CA ASP A 6 7.93 -12.36 -3.11
C ASP A 6 7.33 -11.08 -3.68
N TRP A 7 7.91 -10.67 -4.82
CA TRP A 7 7.43 -9.49 -5.52
C TRP A 7 5.97 -9.62 -5.96
N ASN A 8 5.54 -10.83 -6.33
CA ASN A 8 4.20 -11.05 -6.86
C ASN A 8 3.13 -10.80 -5.79
N ASP A 9 3.45 -11.05 -4.52
CA ASP A 9 2.51 -10.83 -3.41
C ASP A 9 2.58 -9.41 -2.85
N ALA A 10 3.58 -8.64 -3.23
CA ALA A 10 3.74 -7.28 -2.73
C ALA A 10 2.70 -6.33 -3.32
N MET A 11 2.22 -5.40 -2.50
CA MET A 11 1.38 -4.29 -2.95
C MET A 11 2.28 -3.24 -3.59
N LYS A 12 2.25 -3.13 -4.92
CA LYS A 12 3.07 -2.17 -5.66
C LYS A 12 2.39 -0.83 -5.75
N VAL A 13 3.20 0.20 -5.85
CA VAL A 13 2.76 1.60 -5.84
C VAL A 13 3.28 2.32 -7.06
N ILE A 14 2.41 3.08 -7.71
CA ILE A 14 2.78 4.08 -8.71
C ILE A 14 2.60 5.45 -8.07
N SER A 15 3.68 6.22 -8.03
CA SER A 15 3.73 7.54 -7.42
C SER A 15 4.20 8.56 -8.45
N ARG A 16 3.60 9.74 -8.46
CA ARG A 16 3.99 10.84 -9.34
C ARG A 16 4.07 12.11 -8.51
N ASN A 17 5.23 12.76 -8.55
CA ASN A 17 5.48 13.98 -7.77
C ASN A 17 5.18 13.78 -6.28
N SER A 18 5.58 12.64 -5.72
CA SER A 18 5.34 12.25 -4.34
C SER A 18 3.85 12.12 -3.98
N LEU A 19 2.99 11.94 -4.96
CA LEU A 19 1.57 11.67 -4.76
C LEU A 19 1.22 10.29 -5.28
N LEU A 20 0.38 9.58 -4.53
CA LEU A 20 -0.12 8.28 -4.95
C LEU A 20 -0.96 8.43 -6.21
N SER A 21 -0.59 7.68 -7.25
CA SER A 21 -1.41 7.53 -8.44
C SER A 21 -2.29 6.30 -8.33
N TYR A 22 -1.69 5.15 -8.01
CA TYR A 22 -2.41 3.88 -7.94
C TYR A 22 -1.56 2.85 -7.21
N MET A 23 -2.20 1.92 -6.51
CA MET A 23 -1.51 0.76 -5.96
C MET A 23 -2.31 -0.53 -6.18
N SER A 24 -1.59 -1.60 -6.51
CA SER A 24 -2.17 -2.90 -6.80
C SER A 24 -1.09 -3.98 -6.75
N LYS A 25 -1.50 -5.18 -6.41
CA LYS A 25 -0.61 -6.36 -6.51
C LYS A 25 -0.30 -6.74 -7.96
N SER A 26 -1.16 -6.36 -8.90
CA SER A 26 -1.02 -6.71 -10.32
C SER A 26 -0.12 -5.78 -11.13
N ILE A 27 0.34 -4.68 -10.53
CA ILE A 27 1.30 -3.80 -11.20
C ILE A 27 2.61 -4.56 -11.44
N THR A 28 3.15 -4.46 -12.68
CA THR A 28 4.40 -5.14 -13.01
C THR A 28 5.58 -4.45 -12.32
N LYS A 29 6.65 -5.21 -12.11
CA LYS A 29 7.88 -4.71 -11.49
C LYS A 29 8.44 -3.51 -12.25
N ASN A 30 8.37 -3.52 -13.57
CA ASN A 30 8.91 -2.43 -14.39
C ASN A 30 8.10 -1.14 -14.27
N GLU A 31 6.82 -1.22 -13.96
CA GLU A 31 5.94 -0.07 -13.81
C GLU A 31 5.93 0.49 -12.38
N ALA A 32 6.27 -0.34 -11.41
CA ALA A 32 6.19 0.03 -10.00
C ALA A 32 7.29 1.02 -9.61
N ASP A 33 6.93 2.05 -8.87
CA ASP A 33 7.88 2.99 -8.25
C ASP A 33 8.34 2.49 -6.88
N GLY A 34 7.59 1.58 -6.27
CA GLY A 34 7.92 1.00 -4.98
C GLY A 34 6.85 0.03 -4.50
N THR A 35 6.96 -0.37 -3.25
CA THR A 35 5.97 -1.22 -2.59
C THR A 35 5.45 -0.56 -1.32
N ALA A 36 4.18 -0.79 -1.01
CA ALA A 36 3.59 -0.32 0.24
C ALA A 36 4.03 -1.21 1.39
N ILE A 37 4.38 -0.61 2.51
CA ILE A 37 4.77 -1.34 3.73
C ILE A 37 3.61 -1.49 4.71
N GLY A 38 2.41 -1.07 4.33
CA GLY A 38 1.21 -1.24 5.15
C GLY A 38 1.01 -0.19 6.23
N MET A 39 1.72 0.92 6.17
CA MET A 39 1.55 2.02 7.11
C MET A 39 0.93 3.23 6.42
N TYR A 40 -0.16 3.72 6.98
CA TYR A 40 -0.93 4.83 6.43
C TYR A 40 -1.28 5.81 7.54
N ARG A 41 -1.26 7.09 7.19
CA ARG A 41 -1.66 8.16 8.12
C ARG A 41 -2.66 9.08 7.42
N PHE A 42 -3.76 9.34 8.08
CA PHE A 42 -4.80 10.26 7.60
C PHE A 42 -5.09 11.31 8.66
N ASP A 43 -5.24 12.55 8.21
CA ASP A 43 -5.82 13.58 9.06
C ASP A 43 -7.35 13.40 9.11
N GLU A 44 -8.05 14.33 9.79
CA GLU A 44 -9.50 14.23 9.95
C GLU A 44 -10.22 14.21 8.61
N VAL A 45 -9.82 15.07 7.67
CA VAL A 45 -10.45 15.15 6.34
C VAL A 45 -10.16 13.88 5.53
N GLY A 46 -8.92 13.44 5.53
CA GLY A 46 -8.52 12.21 4.82
C GLY A 46 -9.21 10.97 5.38
N ALA A 47 -9.33 10.88 6.70
CA ALA A 47 -10.03 9.76 7.35
C ALA A 47 -11.51 9.72 6.95
N LYS A 48 -12.17 10.88 6.88
CA LYS A 48 -13.56 10.95 6.43
C LYS A 48 -13.71 10.43 5.01
N HIS A 49 -12.84 10.86 4.10
CA HIS A 49 -12.84 10.35 2.72
C HIS A 49 -12.63 8.84 2.68
N LEU A 50 -11.71 8.33 3.51
CA LEU A 50 -11.42 6.88 3.56
C LEU A 50 -12.66 6.10 4.02
N PHE A 51 -13.31 6.52 5.10
CA PHE A 51 -14.49 5.84 5.61
C PHE A 51 -15.66 5.93 4.64
N ASP A 52 -15.85 7.07 3.96
CA ASP A 52 -16.88 7.21 2.93
C ASP A 52 -16.61 6.21 1.77
N ALA A 53 -15.37 6.06 1.36
CA ALA A 53 -14.98 5.10 0.32
C ALA A 53 -15.24 3.65 0.75
N ILE A 54 -14.91 3.33 2.00
CA ILE A 54 -15.19 2.00 2.57
C ILE A 54 -16.71 1.74 2.59
N ASP A 55 -17.50 2.72 2.98
CA ASP A 55 -18.96 2.58 3.00
C ASP A 55 -19.53 2.30 1.61
N ILE A 56 -19.00 2.96 0.58
CA ILE A 56 -19.40 2.71 -0.82
C ILE A 56 -19.09 1.26 -1.20
N LEU A 57 -17.90 0.76 -0.88
CA LEU A 57 -17.51 -0.61 -1.19
C LEU A 57 -18.39 -1.62 -0.45
N VAL A 58 -18.72 -1.36 0.81
CA VAL A 58 -19.63 -2.22 1.58
C VAL A 58 -21.03 -2.24 0.97
N GLN A 59 -21.56 -1.08 0.58
CA GLN A 59 -22.87 -0.99 -0.07
C GLN A 59 -22.91 -1.72 -1.42
N ASP A 60 -21.80 -1.71 -2.15
CA ASP A 60 -21.65 -2.42 -3.42
C ASP A 60 -21.30 -3.90 -3.22
N GLU A 61 -21.32 -4.39 -1.98
CA GLU A 61 -21.00 -5.77 -1.61
C GLU A 61 -19.57 -6.20 -1.97
N VAL A 62 -18.64 -5.25 -2.09
CA VAL A 62 -17.22 -5.52 -2.30
C VAL A 62 -16.59 -5.75 -0.93
N LEU A 63 -16.71 -6.97 -0.40
CA LEU A 63 -16.33 -7.30 0.98
C LEU A 63 -14.96 -8.00 1.09
N SER A 64 -14.37 -8.40 -0.03
CA SER A 64 -13.07 -9.09 -0.09
C SER A 64 -12.06 -8.26 -0.86
N CYS A 65 -11.66 -7.13 -0.30
CA CYS A 65 -10.62 -6.31 -0.91
C CYS A 65 -9.63 -5.85 0.16
N TRP A 66 -8.43 -5.47 -0.30
CA TRP A 66 -7.44 -4.85 0.57
C TRP A 66 -7.75 -3.38 0.75
N VAL A 67 -7.14 -2.77 1.77
CA VAL A 67 -7.26 -1.33 2.05
C VAL A 67 -6.80 -0.47 0.87
N SER A 68 -6.02 -1.02 -0.06
CA SER A 68 -5.62 -0.33 -1.29
C SER A 68 -6.81 0.11 -2.14
N GLU A 69 -7.91 -0.64 -2.14
CA GLU A 69 -9.08 -0.28 -2.94
C GLU A 69 -9.68 1.07 -2.52
N PRO A 70 -10.07 1.27 -1.24
CA PRO A 70 -10.58 2.58 -0.85
C PRO A 70 -9.52 3.68 -0.93
N ILE A 71 -8.25 3.39 -0.70
CA ILE A 71 -7.19 4.38 -0.84
C ILE A 71 -7.04 4.81 -2.30
N ASN A 72 -7.11 3.90 -3.26
CA ASN A 72 -7.10 4.25 -4.68
C ASN A 72 -8.28 5.14 -5.05
N MET A 73 -9.45 4.90 -4.45
CA MET A 73 -10.64 5.73 -4.68
C MET A 73 -10.39 7.17 -4.24
N ILE A 74 -9.88 7.35 -3.02
CA ILE A 74 -9.67 8.70 -2.48
C ILE A 74 -8.49 9.41 -3.15
N ALA A 75 -7.50 8.69 -3.64
CA ALA A 75 -6.35 9.28 -4.34
C ALA A 75 -6.76 10.00 -5.63
N LYS A 76 -7.93 9.69 -6.18
CA LYS A 76 -8.49 10.39 -7.33
C LYS A 76 -9.19 11.70 -6.94
N MET A 77 -9.47 11.89 -5.66
CA MET A 77 -10.27 13.00 -5.15
C MET A 77 -9.44 14.00 -4.36
N ILE A 78 -8.47 13.50 -3.58
CA ILE A 78 -7.60 14.31 -2.73
C ILE A 78 -6.14 13.87 -2.89
N PRO A 79 -5.17 14.76 -2.63
CA PRO A 79 -3.77 14.37 -2.65
C PRO A 79 -3.46 13.36 -1.53
N VAL A 80 -2.90 12.22 -1.89
CA VAL A 80 -2.37 11.23 -0.95
C VAL A 80 -0.86 11.17 -1.16
N GLN A 81 -0.12 11.69 -0.18
CA GLN A 81 1.33 11.77 -0.29
C GLN A 81 1.98 10.41 -0.07
N THR A 82 3.07 10.16 -0.79
CA THR A 82 3.90 8.98 -0.61
C THR A 82 5.23 9.37 0.04
N TYR A 83 5.66 8.56 1.00
CA TYR A 83 6.95 8.73 1.66
C TYR A 83 7.80 7.49 1.42
N VAL A 84 9.03 7.69 0.96
CA VAL A 84 9.98 6.59 0.74
C VAL A 84 10.77 6.35 2.02
N THR A 85 10.73 5.10 2.51
CA THR A 85 11.42 4.71 3.74
C THR A 85 12.59 3.77 3.44
N ASN A 86 13.55 4.23 2.68
CA ASN A 86 14.74 3.43 2.34
C ASN A 86 15.86 3.53 3.40
N GLN A 87 15.62 4.26 4.49
CA GLN A 87 16.58 4.41 5.60
C GLN A 87 16.53 3.24 6.59
N PHE A 88 15.45 2.48 6.57
CA PHE A 88 15.21 1.40 7.55
C PHE A 88 15.01 0.08 6.83
N GLN A 89 15.45 -0.99 7.47
CA GLN A 89 15.13 -2.34 7.02
C GLN A 89 13.73 -2.72 7.50
N TRP A 90 13.01 -3.46 6.67
CA TRP A 90 11.67 -3.92 7.00
C TRP A 90 11.36 -5.22 6.28
N CYS A 91 10.39 -5.96 6.79
CA CYS A 91 9.79 -7.08 6.07
C CYS A 91 8.36 -7.30 6.53
N ASP A 92 7.54 -7.85 5.64
CA ASP A 92 6.24 -8.41 5.98
C ASP A 92 6.40 -9.86 6.40
N ILE A 93 5.68 -10.28 7.43
CA ILE A 93 5.73 -11.65 7.93
C ILE A 93 4.36 -12.28 7.74
N ASP A 94 4.22 -13.05 6.68
CA ASP A 94 2.99 -13.77 6.34
C ASP A 94 3.14 -15.29 6.52
N ASN A 95 4.38 -15.77 6.60
CA ASN A 95 4.69 -17.19 6.69
C ASN A 95 6.01 -17.40 7.44
N VAL A 96 6.37 -18.69 7.64
CA VAL A 96 7.59 -19.07 8.39
C VAL A 96 8.85 -18.59 7.68
N THR A 97 8.87 -18.61 6.36
CA THR A 97 10.03 -18.13 5.58
C THR A 97 10.26 -16.65 5.80
N ASP A 98 9.20 -15.86 5.83
CA ASP A 98 9.30 -14.43 6.14
C ASP A 98 9.80 -14.19 7.56
N LEU A 99 9.32 -14.97 8.51
CA LEU A 99 9.78 -14.88 9.90
C LEU A 99 11.28 -15.17 9.99
N GLN A 100 11.77 -16.21 9.34
CA GLN A 100 13.19 -16.54 9.31
C GLN A 100 14.00 -15.41 8.68
N ARG A 101 13.51 -14.81 7.62
CA ARG A 101 14.16 -13.68 6.96
C ARG A 101 14.23 -12.46 7.88
N SER A 102 13.24 -12.26 8.74
CA SER A 102 13.20 -11.13 9.67
C SER A 102 14.36 -11.14 10.66
N TYR A 103 14.91 -12.30 10.97
CA TYR A 103 16.04 -12.43 11.89
C TYR A 103 17.33 -11.82 11.36
N SER A 104 17.43 -11.60 10.06
CA SER A 104 18.60 -10.95 9.44
C SER A 104 18.48 -9.42 9.43
N LEU A 105 17.35 -8.86 9.80
CA LEU A 105 17.17 -7.41 9.92
C LEU A 105 17.83 -6.87 11.19
N ARG A 106 18.30 -5.64 11.11
CA ARG A 106 19.00 -4.96 12.21
C ARG A 106 18.37 -3.61 12.52
#